data_0cdc9f3976009211e57c61823e4b3da2
#
_entry.id   0cdc9f3976009211e57c61823e4b3da2
#
_cell.length_a   1.000
_cell.length_b   1.000
_cell.length_c   1.000
_cell.angle_alpha   90.00
_cell.angle_beta   90.00
_cell.angle_gamma   90.00
#
_symmetry.space_group_name_H-M   'P 1'
#
loop_
_entity.id
_entity.type
_entity.pdbx_description
1 polymer ?
#
loop_
_entity_poly.entity_id
_entity_poly.type
_entity_poly.pdbx_seq_one_letter_code
_entity_poly.pdbx_strand_id
1 'polypeptide(L)'
;MTDTQQAPGKTGVAGCGRMGTPMLAALRAAGFDAHGLDVRPEAATDAVTLDPDTFADGLGTLITVVRDIPQTEEVLFAEQALVARAPGLRTIVLSSTLSPAYVRALRQRVPARIALVDAPMSGAQVRAERRELSFMLGGDVADLDRLQPLFDAMGATFHRMGPFGSGMAAKVLNNLLAASNTAMTRLVLDWADAFGLDQDRLRGLVHTAYGQK
;
A
#
# COMPACT_ATOMS: atom_id res chain seq x y z
N MET A 1 6.52 -27.42 22.58
CA MET A 1 5.13 -27.26 22.09
C MET A 1 5.23 -26.21 21.01
N THR A 2 5.31 -26.66 19.78
CA THR A 2 5.39 -25.79 18.59
C THR A 2 4.03 -25.16 18.41
N ASP A 3 3.97 -23.86 18.63
CA ASP A 3 2.81 -23.04 18.31
C ASP A 3 2.58 -23.18 16.80
N THR A 4 1.53 -23.90 16.46
CA THR A 4 1.13 -24.09 15.06
C THR A 4 0.69 -22.71 14.58
N GLN A 5 1.58 -22.00 13.87
CA GLN A 5 1.22 -20.80 13.15
C GLN A 5 0.03 -21.15 12.25
N GLN A 6 -1.14 -20.79 12.75
CA GLN A 6 -2.38 -20.94 12.01
C GLN A 6 -2.20 -20.17 10.71
N ALA A 7 -2.24 -20.88 9.59
CA ALA A 7 -2.13 -20.25 8.27
C ALA A 7 -3.03 -19.02 8.24
N PRO A 8 -2.54 -17.87 7.78
CA PRO A 8 -3.40 -16.71 7.66
C PRO A 8 -4.59 -17.12 6.81
N GLY A 9 -5.81 -16.91 7.32
CA GLY A 9 -7.02 -17.17 6.56
C GLY A 9 -6.95 -16.45 5.21
N LYS A 10 -7.94 -16.65 4.34
CA LYS A 10 -8.04 -16.02 3.02
C LYS A 10 -7.57 -14.56 3.07
N THR A 11 -6.66 -14.20 2.18
CA THR A 11 -6.13 -12.84 2.04
C THR A 11 -6.89 -12.13 0.91
N GLY A 12 -7.50 -11.00 1.22
CA GLY A 12 -8.24 -10.20 0.25
C GLY A 12 -7.49 -8.93 -0.15
N VAL A 13 -7.48 -8.62 -1.44
CA VAL A 13 -7.00 -7.33 -1.97
C VAL A 13 -8.19 -6.55 -2.50
N ALA A 14 -8.59 -5.47 -1.83
CA ALA A 14 -9.65 -4.57 -2.28
C ALA A 14 -9.05 -3.40 -3.07
N GLY A 15 -9.48 -3.27 -4.32
CA GLY A 15 -8.93 -2.34 -5.29
C GLY A 15 -7.90 -3.01 -6.21
N CYS A 16 -8.37 -3.71 -7.25
CA CYS A 16 -7.55 -4.43 -8.23
C CYS A 16 -7.21 -3.54 -9.44
N GLY A 17 -6.68 -2.35 -9.17
CA GLY A 17 -6.16 -1.42 -10.17
C GLY A 17 -4.69 -1.67 -10.50
N ARG A 18 -4.01 -0.61 -10.98
CA ARG A 18 -2.60 -0.66 -11.41
C ARG A 18 -1.63 -1.21 -10.36
N MET A 19 -1.94 -1.03 -9.07
CA MET A 19 -1.10 -1.53 -7.98
C MET A 19 -1.67 -2.83 -7.37
N GLY A 20 -2.98 -2.90 -7.15
CA GLY A 20 -3.59 -4.06 -6.49
C GLY A 20 -3.54 -5.33 -7.33
N THR A 21 -3.69 -5.24 -8.67
CA THR A 21 -3.60 -6.41 -9.55
C THR A 21 -2.23 -7.11 -9.46
N PRO A 22 -1.08 -6.45 -9.64
CA PRO A 22 0.22 -7.10 -9.49
C PRO A 22 0.50 -7.55 -8.05
N MET A 23 0.01 -6.84 -7.02
CA MET A 23 0.13 -7.29 -5.63
C MET A 23 -0.65 -8.59 -5.39
N LEU A 24 -1.89 -8.70 -5.89
CA LEU A 24 -2.68 -9.92 -5.83
C LEU A 24 -1.97 -11.09 -6.55
N ALA A 25 -1.46 -10.84 -7.76
CA ALA A 25 -0.72 -11.84 -8.52
C ALA A 25 0.54 -12.33 -7.78
N ALA A 26 1.26 -11.42 -7.13
CA ALA A 26 2.44 -11.73 -6.33
C ALA A 26 2.12 -12.62 -5.13
N LEU A 27 1.04 -12.31 -4.40
CA LEU A 27 0.56 -13.12 -3.27
C LEU A 27 0.17 -14.53 -3.71
N ARG A 28 -0.61 -14.65 -4.78
CA ARG A 28 -1.02 -15.96 -5.33
C ARG A 28 0.17 -16.79 -5.78
N ALA A 29 1.13 -16.17 -6.46
CA ALA A 29 2.35 -16.83 -6.91
C ALA A 29 3.28 -17.26 -5.75
N ALA A 30 3.16 -16.61 -4.58
CA ALA A 30 3.84 -17.02 -3.35
C ALA A 30 3.07 -18.08 -2.54
N GLY A 31 1.92 -18.57 -3.07
CA GLY A 31 1.14 -19.64 -2.46
C GLY A 31 0.09 -19.18 -1.44
N PHE A 32 -0.17 -17.88 -1.30
CA PHE A 32 -1.26 -17.39 -0.44
C PHE A 32 -2.61 -17.70 -1.09
N ASP A 33 -3.60 -18.07 -0.28
CA ASP A 33 -5.01 -18.09 -0.68
C ASP A 33 -5.50 -16.65 -0.79
N ALA A 34 -5.23 -16.02 -1.96
CA ALA A 34 -5.44 -14.61 -2.18
C ALA A 34 -6.47 -14.35 -3.28
N HIS A 35 -7.42 -13.46 -2.99
CA HIS A 35 -8.53 -13.07 -3.86
C HIS A 35 -8.67 -11.55 -3.95
N GLY A 36 -9.17 -11.06 -5.07
CA GLY A 36 -9.40 -9.64 -5.32
C GLY A 36 -10.86 -9.24 -5.20
N LEU A 37 -11.10 -7.99 -4.82
CA LEU A 37 -12.38 -7.29 -4.94
C LEU A 37 -12.18 -6.01 -5.71
N ASP A 38 -12.99 -5.77 -6.72
CA ASP A 38 -13.08 -4.47 -7.42
C ASP A 38 -14.55 -4.14 -7.72
N VAL A 39 -14.84 -2.89 -7.98
CA VAL A 39 -16.20 -2.45 -8.34
C VAL A 39 -16.38 -2.31 -9.85
N ARG A 40 -15.30 -2.34 -10.61
CA ARG A 40 -15.29 -2.16 -12.05
C ARG A 40 -15.51 -3.50 -12.75
N PRO A 41 -16.54 -3.60 -13.65
CA PRO A 41 -16.83 -4.86 -14.35
C PRO A 41 -15.64 -5.43 -15.13
N GLU A 42 -14.80 -4.58 -15.71
CA GLU A 42 -13.61 -4.98 -16.47
C GLU A 42 -12.48 -5.56 -15.63
N ALA A 43 -12.53 -5.39 -14.31
CA ALA A 43 -11.56 -5.98 -13.39
C ALA A 43 -11.89 -7.43 -13.00
N ALA A 44 -13.10 -7.90 -13.30
CA ALA A 44 -13.54 -9.26 -12.94
C ALA A 44 -12.70 -10.33 -13.66
N THR A 45 -12.21 -11.29 -12.89
CA THR A 45 -11.44 -12.46 -13.36
C THR A 45 -11.71 -13.63 -12.44
N ASP A 46 -11.12 -14.80 -12.69
CA ASP A 46 -11.19 -15.95 -11.76
C ASP A 46 -10.61 -15.63 -10.37
N ALA A 47 -9.75 -14.62 -10.26
CA ALA A 47 -9.12 -14.19 -9.01
C ALA A 47 -9.76 -12.94 -8.40
N VAL A 48 -10.61 -12.23 -9.13
CA VAL A 48 -11.21 -10.95 -8.73
C VAL A 48 -12.72 -11.02 -8.88
N THR A 49 -13.43 -10.91 -7.77
CA THR A 49 -14.89 -10.83 -7.74
C THR A 49 -15.37 -9.38 -7.66
N LEU A 50 -16.59 -9.13 -8.10
CA LEU A 50 -17.31 -7.87 -7.88
C LEU A 50 -18.30 -7.96 -6.73
N ASP A 51 -18.51 -9.17 -6.19
CA ASP A 51 -19.47 -9.42 -5.13
C ASP A 51 -18.78 -9.39 -3.75
N PRO A 52 -19.12 -8.43 -2.89
CA PRO A 52 -18.51 -8.30 -1.57
C PRO A 52 -18.86 -9.45 -0.61
N ASP A 53 -19.96 -10.14 -0.80
CA ASP A 53 -20.33 -11.29 0.06
C ASP A 53 -19.44 -12.49 -0.23
N THR A 54 -19.26 -12.84 -1.50
CA THR A 54 -18.30 -13.86 -1.94
C THR A 54 -16.86 -13.52 -1.51
N PHE A 55 -16.50 -12.24 -1.58
CA PHE A 55 -15.17 -11.82 -1.15
C PHE A 55 -14.96 -11.95 0.36
N ALA A 56 -15.97 -11.58 1.15
CA ALA A 56 -15.91 -11.58 2.61
C ALA A 56 -15.89 -12.99 3.23
N ASP A 57 -16.36 -14.02 2.50
CA ASP A 57 -16.37 -15.39 2.97
C ASP A 57 -14.96 -15.92 3.22
N GLY A 58 -14.68 -16.34 4.45
CA GLY A 58 -13.37 -16.82 4.89
C GLY A 58 -12.29 -15.76 5.00
N LEU A 59 -12.58 -14.47 4.77
CA LEU A 59 -11.61 -13.38 4.78
C LEU A 59 -10.99 -13.19 6.17
N GLY A 60 -9.68 -13.42 6.28
CA GLY A 60 -8.89 -13.23 7.50
C GLY A 60 -8.04 -11.95 7.48
N THR A 61 -7.44 -11.64 6.33
CA THR A 61 -6.63 -10.44 6.12
C THR A 61 -7.14 -9.64 4.93
N LEU A 62 -7.40 -8.36 5.13
CA LEU A 62 -7.81 -7.40 4.09
C LEU A 62 -6.68 -6.43 3.79
N ILE A 63 -6.27 -6.31 2.54
CA ILE A 63 -5.37 -5.27 2.04
C ILE A 63 -6.19 -4.29 1.21
N THR A 64 -6.22 -2.99 1.58
CA THR A 64 -6.88 -1.96 0.78
C THR A 64 -5.87 -1.25 -0.11
N VAL A 65 -6.15 -1.20 -1.42
CA VAL A 65 -5.30 -0.58 -2.45
C VAL A 65 -6.16 0.33 -3.34
N VAL A 66 -7.04 1.10 -2.71
CA VAL A 66 -7.94 2.06 -3.36
C VAL A 66 -7.31 3.45 -3.43
N ARG A 67 -7.94 4.40 -4.13
CA ARG A 67 -7.31 5.68 -4.45
C ARG A 67 -7.29 6.69 -3.31
N ASP A 68 -8.36 6.73 -2.51
CA ASP A 68 -8.64 7.85 -1.60
C ASP A 68 -9.47 7.44 -0.37
N ILE A 69 -9.74 8.42 0.49
CA ILE A 69 -10.57 8.21 1.69
C ILE A 69 -12.00 7.78 1.33
N PRO A 70 -12.72 8.43 0.39
CA PRO A 70 -14.06 7.98 0.01
C PRO A 70 -14.10 6.50 -0.37
N GLN A 71 -13.21 6.04 -1.23
CA GLN A 71 -13.16 4.63 -1.61
C GLN A 71 -12.77 3.71 -0.44
N THR A 72 -11.92 4.19 0.48
CA THR A 72 -11.61 3.43 1.70
C THR A 72 -12.85 3.30 2.60
N GLU A 73 -13.66 4.35 2.73
CA GLU A 73 -14.93 4.32 3.44
C GLU A 73 -15.92 3.32 2.81
N GLU A 74 -16.03 3.32 1.47
CA GLU A 74 -16.87 2.36 0.74
C GLU A 74 -16.46 0.92 1.06
N VAL A 75 -15.16 0.62 0.96
CA VAL A 75 -14.62 -0.73 1.23
C VAL A 75 -14.86 -1.16 2.68
N LEU A 76 -14.58 -0.29 3.64
CA LEU A 76 -14.59 -0.67 5.05
C LEU A 76 -15.98 -0.63 5.67
N PHE A 77 -16.81 0.38 5.34
CA PHE A 77 -17.98 0.72 6.15
C PHE A 77 -19.27 0.95 5.38
N ALA A 78 -19.22 1.28 4.07
CA ALA A 78 -20.40 1.63 3.29
C ALA A 78 -20.83 0.50 2.33
N GLU A 79 -20.62 0.63 1.03
CA GLU A 79 -21.14 -0.31 0.02
C GLU A 79 -20.61 -1.75 0.20
N GLN A 80 -19.31 -1.94 0.31
CA GLN A 80 -18.70 -3.24 0.53
C GLN A 80 -18.75 -3.65 2.01
N ALA A 81 -18.71 -2.70 2.94
CA ALA A 81 -18.88 -2.86 4.40
C ALA A 81 -18.08 -4.05 4.99
N LEU A 82 -16.85 -4.28 4.56
CA LEU A 82 -16.10 -5.50 4.86
C LEU A 82 -15.79 -5.68 6.36
N VAL A 83 -15.77 -4.60 7.14
CA VAL A 83 -15.62 -4.68 8.61
C VAL A 83 -16.81 -5.38 9.25
N ALA A 84 -18.01 -5.19 8.72
CA ALA A 84 -19.24 -5.84 9.20
C ALA A 84 -19.49 -7.19 8.51
N ARG A 85 -19.23 -7.28 7.20
CA ARG A 85 -19.52 -8.43 6.37
C ARG A 85 -18.61 -9.64 6.61
N ALA A 86 -17.35 -9.41 7.01
CA ALA A 86 -16.36 -10.46 7.19
C ALA A 86 -16.16 -10.79 8.68
N PRO A 87 -16.92 -11.72 9.27
CA PRO A 87 -16.79 -12.07 10.70
C PRO A 87 -15.42 -12.70 11.02
N GLY A 88 -14.79 -13.33 10.03
CA GLY A 88 -13.45 -13.89 10.10
C GLY A 88 -12.31 -12.89 10.09
N LEU A 89 -12.57 -11.61 9.73
CA LEU A 89 -11.54 -10.59 9.57
C LEU A 89 -10.78 -10.32 10.87
N ARG A 90 -9.45 -10.44 10.81
CA ARG A 90 -8.53 -10.25 11.93
C ARG A 90 -7.51 -9.16 11.69
N THR A 91 -7.25 -8.81 10.42
CA THR A 91 -6.23 -7.82 10.07
C THR A 91 -6.68 -6.98 8.90
N ILE A 92 -6.49 -5.66 9.01
CA ILE A 92 -6.62 -4.72 7.89
C ILE A 92 -5.27 -4.07 7.66
N VAL A 93 -4.78 -4.15 6.42
CA VAL A 93 -3.56 -3.53 5.93
C VAL A 93 -3.94 -2.38 4.99
N LEU A 94 -3.70 -1.14 5.41
CA LEU A 94 -4.00 0.05 4.61
C LEU A 94 -2.79 0.38 3.72
N SER A 95 -2.86 0.05 2.44
CA SER A 95 -1.79 0.31 1.47
C SER A 95 -2.05 1.53 0.58
N SER A 96 -3.26 2.07 0.60
CA SER A 96 -3.61 3.36 -0.05
C SER A 96 -2.85 4.52 0.60
N THR A 97 -2.50 5.57 -0.18
CA THR A 97 -1.92 6.78 0.42
C THR A 97 -3.04 7.69 0.93
N LEU A 98 -3.15 7.80 2.25
CA LEU A 98 -4.24 8.50 2.94
C LEU A 98 -3.71 9.56 3.90
N SER A 99 -4.59 10.43 4.42
CA SER A 99 -4.23 11.34 5.52
C SER A 99 -3.82 10.56 6.77
N PRO A 100 -2.66 10.85 7.39
CA PRO A 100 -2.26 10.20 8.64
C PRO A 100 -3.24 10.42 9.79
N ALA A 101 -3.95 11.55 9.81
CA ALA A 101 -4.99 11.83 10.80
C ALA A 101 -6.20 10.92 10.61
N TYR A 102 -6.65 10.75 9.37
CA TYR A 102 -7.73 9.82 9.03
C TYR A 102 -7.36 8.39 9.41
N VAL A 103 -6.17 7.92 9.03
CA VAL A 103 -5.70 6.56 9.33
C VAL A 103 -5.71 6.31 10.83
N ARG A 104 -5.16 7.20 11.65
CA ARG A 104 -5.18 7.06 13.11
C ARG A 104 -6.59 7.02 13.68
N ALA A 105 -7.52 7.82 13.14
CA ALA A 105 -8.92 7.86 13.59
C ALA A 105 -9.66 6.54 13.32
N LEU A 106 -9.24 5.73 12.34
CA LEU A 106 -9.83 4.41 12.06
C LEU A 106 -9.78 3.48 13.27
N ARG A 107 -8.78 3.61 14.15
CA ARG A 107 -8.69 2.76 15.35
C ARG A 107 -9.92 2.86 16.25
N GLN A 108 -10.59 3.99 16.29
CA GLN A 108 -11.81 4.18 17.09
C GLN A 108 -13.05 3.58 16.43
N ARG A 109 -13.00 3.32 15.13
CA ARG A 109 -14.14 2.85 14.32
C ARG A 109 -14.08 1.37 13.99
N VAL A 110 -12.88 0.81 13.94
CA VAL A 110 -12.66 -0.62 13.67
C VAL A 110 -12.64 -1.38 15.00
N PRO A 111 -13.36 -2.53 15.12
CA PRO A 111 -13.36 -3.34 16.34
C PRO A 111 -11.94 -3.70 16.82
N ALA A 112 -11.73 -3.66 18.15
CA ALA A 112 -10.41 -3.91 18.75
C ALA A 112 -9.80 -5.29 18.41
N ARG A 113 -10.64 -6.28 18.11
CA ARG A 113 -10.20 -7.61 17.67
C ARG A 113 -9.50 -7.64 16.32
N ILE A 114 -9.63 -6.57 15.53
CA ILE A 114 -9.01 -6.44 14.21
C ILE A 114 -7.74 -5.62 14.35
N ALA A 115 -6.60 -6.22 14.04
CA ALA A 115 -5.33 -5.54 13.96
C ALA A 115 -5.35 -4.54 12.79
N LEU A 116 -4.78 -3.37 13.00
CA LEU A 116 -4.62 -2.34 11.98
C LEU A 116 -3.15 -2.09 11.70
N VAL A 117 -2.77 -2.21 10.45
CA VAL A 117 -1.43 -1.91 9.94
C VAL A 117 -1.58 -0.93 8.78
N ASP A 118 -0.79 0.11 8.75
CA ASP A 118 -0.64 0.96 7.57
C ASP A 118 0.67 0.61 6.86
N ALA A 119 0.55 0.31 5.58
CA ALA A 119 1.62 -0.18 4.73
C ALA A 119 1.59 0.49 3.35
N PRO A 120 1.62 1.83 3.29
CA PRO A 120 1.76 2.50 2.02
C PRO A 120 3.10 2.14 1.38
N MET A 121 3.10 2.14 0.04
CA MET A 121 4.25 1.67 -0.73
C MET A 121 4.82 2.77 -1.61
N SER A 122 6.08 2.62 -1.95
CA SER A 122 6.79 3.36 -2.99
C SER A 122 7.22 2.39 -4.09
N GLY A 123 7.10 2.85 -5.33
CA GLY A 123 7.36 2.09 -6.54
C GLY A 123 6.23 2.29 -7.54
N ALA A 124 6.59 2.31 -8.82
CA ALA A 124 5.61 2.31 -9.91
C ALA A 124 5.07 0.89 -10.14
N GLN A 125 4.04 0.76 -10.99
CA GLN A 125 3.46 -0.52 -11.39
C GLN A 125 4.52 -1.57 -11.76
N VAL A 126 5.55 -1.19 -12.52
CA VAL A 126 6.68 -2.07 -12.90
C VAL A 126 7.37 -2.69 -11.67
N ARG A 127 7.53 -1.93 -10.57
CA ARG A 127 8.12 -2.49 -9.35
C ARG A 127 7.16 -3.44 -8.62
N ALA A 128 5.87 -3.18 -8.67
CA ALA A 128 4.88 -4.11 -8.14
C ALA A 128 4.88 -5.44 -8.90
N GLU A 129 4.95 -5.40 -10.23
CA GLU A 129 5.05 -6.57 -11.10
C GLU A 129 6.34 -7.39 -10.84
N ARG A 130 7.43 -6.72 -10.48
CA ARG A 130 8.72 -7.35 -10.14
C ARG A 130 8.83 -7.77 -8.66
N ARG A 131 7.81 -7.50 -7.83
CA ARG A 131 7.84 -7.72 -6.38
C ARG A 131 8.94 -6.94 -5.68
N GLU A 132 9.21 -5.73 -6.16
CA GLU A 132 10.27 -4.84 -5.68
C GLU A 132 9.70 -3.59 -4.98
N LEU A 133 8.48 -3.67 -4.44
CA LEU A 133 7.89 -2.56 -3.72
C LEU A 133 8.70 -2.24 -2.45
N SER A 134 8.76 -0.96 -2.11
CA SER A 134 9.28 -0.49 -0.83
C SER A 134 8.10 -0.09 0.05
N PHE A 135 7.92 -0.76 1.18
CA PHE A 135 6.84 -0.52 2.12
C PHE A 135 7.29 0.32 3.31
N MET A 136 6.45 1.24 3.74
CA MET A 136 6.58 2.00 4.99
C MET A 136 5.55 1.46 5.97
N LEU A 137 6.01 0.69 6.96
CA LEU A 137 5.16 -0.11 7.83
C LEU A 137 4.92 0.60 9.17
N GLY A 138 3.64 0.81 9.50
CA GLY A 138 3.21 1.29 10.80
C GLY A 138 2.23 0.30 11.45
N GLY A 139 2.48 -0.06 12.71
CA GLY A 139 1.65 -1.03 13.43
C GLY A 139 2.38 -1.62 14.62
N ASP A 140 1.71 -2.50 15.35
CA ASP A 140 2.34 -3.25 16.43
C ASP A 140 3.38 -4.23 15.89
N VAL A 141 4.50 -4.37 16.61
CA VAL A 141 5.63 -5.19 16.17
C VAL A 141 5.21 -6.64 15.90
N ALA A 142 4.41 -7.22 16.79
CA ALA A 142 3.92 -8.59 16.64
C ALA A 142 3.05 -8.78 15.38
N ASP A 143 2.23 -7.78 15.03
CA ASP A 143 1.42 -7.81 13.80
C ASP A 143 2.28 -7.68 12.56
N LEU A 144 3.29 -6.79 12.60
CA LEU A 144 4.24 -6.64 11.49
C LEU A 144 5.07 -7.90 11.27
N ASP A 145 5.52 -8.56 12.35
CA ASP A 145 6.27 -9.83 12.25
C ASP A 145 5.41 -10.94 11.63
N ARG A 146 4.15 -11.05 12.07
CA ARG A 146 3.20 -12.03 11.54
C ARG A 146 2.88 -11.80 10.06
N LEU A 147 2.86 -10.54 9.61
CA LEU A 147 2.58 -10.15 8.22
C LEU A 147 3.83 -10.12 7.33
N GLN A 148 5.03 -10.27 7.88
CA GLN A 148 6.27 -10.18 7.11
C GLN A 148 6.28 -11.09 5.87
N PRO A 149 5.84 -12.38 5.93
CA PRO A 149 5.80 -13.23 4.74
C PRO A 149 4.89 -12.69 3.62
N LEU A 150 3.81 -11.99 4.00
CA LEU A 150 2.89 -11.35 3.06
C LEU A 150 3.56 -10.15 2.38
N PHE A 151 4.32 -9.35 3.12
CA PHE A 151 5.08 -8.23 2.54
C PHE A 151 6.23 -8.74 1.67
N ASP A 152 6.95 -9.80 2.06
CA ASP A 152 8.04 -10.42 1.30
C ASP A 152 7.57 -10.93 -0.07
N ALA A 153 6.31 -11.36 -0.16
CA ALA A 153 5.72 -11.77 -1.44
C ALA A 153 5.57 -10.61 -2.44
N MET A 154 5.39 -9.37 -1.95
CA MET A 154 5.04 -8.20 -2.76
C MET A 154 6.17 -7.18 -2.91
N GLY A 155 7.18 -7.21 -2.05
CA GLY A 155 8.20 -6.17 -2.00
C GLY A 155 9.58 -6.68 -1.64
N ALA A 156 10.57 -5.78 -1.71
CA ALA A 156 11.97 -6.07 -1.43
C ALA A 156 12.56 -5.21 -0.32
N THR A 157 11.86 -4.14 0.10
CA THR A 157 12.37 -3.21 1.13
C THR A 157 11.26 -2.84 2.10
N PHE A 158 11.57 -2.92 3.41
CA PHE A 158 10.59 -2.74 4.47
C PHE A 158 11.14 -1.78 5.53
N HIS A 159 10.46 -0.64 5.70
CA HIS A 159 10.80 0.38 6.68
C HIS A 159 9.77 0.38 7.80
N ARG A 160 10.12 -0.12 8.96
CA ARG A 160 9.26 -0.09 10.16
C ARG A 160 9.32 1.31 10.77
N MET A 161 8.24 2.07 10.59
CA MET A 161 8.19 3.50 10.91
C MET A 161 7.69 3.80 12.34
N GLY A 162 7.14 2.79 13.03
CA GLY A 162 6.59 2.94 14.38
C GLY A 162 5.13 2.49 14.50
N PRO A 163 4.34 3.04 15.44
CA PRO A 163 2.96 2.63 15.66
C PRO A 163 2.06 2.94 14.46
N PHE A 164 0.83 2.39 14.49
CA PHE A 164 -0.18 2.58 13.43
C PHE A 164 -0.38 4.05 13.05
N GLY A 165 -0.29 4.33 11.75
CA GLY A 165 -0.30 5.67 11.14
C GLY A 165 1.08 6.28 10.90
N SER A 166 2.17 5.65 11.37
CA SER A 166 3.54 6.14 11.14
C SER A 166 4.03 5.88 9.72
N GLY A 167 3.69 4.74 9.14
CA GLY A 167 3.98 4.43 7.74
C GLY A 167 3.33 5.45 6.80
N MET A 168 2.06 5.78 7.08
CA MET A 168 1.33 6.79 6.31
C MET A 168 1.94 8.18 6.43
N ALA A 169 2.36 8.57 7.64
CA ALA A 169 3.06 9.84 7.85
C ALA A 169 4.37 9.90 7.05
N ALA A 170 5.17 8.82 7.09
CA ALA A 170 6.40 8.71 6.31
C ALA A 170 6.12 8.80 4.80
N LYS A 171 5.06 8.13 4.31
CA LYS A 171 4.67 8.18 2.90
C LYS A 171 4.30 9.59 2.44
N VAL A 172 3.52 10.32 3.23
CA VAL A 172 3.13 11.70 2.90
C VAL A 172 4.36 12.61 2.84
N LEU A 173 5.28 12.50 3.80
CA LEU A 173 6.53 13.27 3.81
C LEU A 173 7.44 12.91 2.63
N ASN A 174 7.57 11.62 2.32
CA ASN A 174 8.31 11.16 1.14
C ASN A 174 7.72 11.71 -0.17
N ASN A 175 6.39 11.72 -0.29
CA ASN A 175 5.72 12.27 -1.47
C ASN A 175 5.91 13.79 -1.57
N LEU A 176 5.88 14.52 -0.45
CA LEU A 176 6.16 15.95 -0.42
C LEU A 176 7.58 16.23 -0.94
N LEU A 177 8.58 15.50 -0.44
CA LEU A 177 9.97 15.65 -0.87
C LEU A 177 10.12 15.35 -2.37
N ALA A 178 9.51 14.26 -2.87
CA ALA A 178 9.57 13.92 -4.29
C ALA A 178 8.93 14.98 -5.19
N ALA A 179 7.76 15.50 -4.80
CA ALA A 179 7.08 16.56 -5.55
C ALA A 179 7.87 17.87 -5.53
N SER A 180 8.41 18.26 -4.37
CA SER A 180 9.24 19.46 -4.23
C SER A 180 10.51 19.37 -5.06
N ASN A 181 11.22 18.23 -5.03
CA ASN A 181 12.43 18.02 -5.83
C ASN A 181 12.11 18.12 -7.33
N THR A 182 10.99 17.55 -7.79
CA THR A 182 10.58 17.67 -9.19
C THR A 182 10.28 19.11 -9.57
N ALA A 183 9.56 19.86 -8.74
CA ALA A 183 9.23 21.27 -8.98
C ALA A 183 10.49 22.15 -9.00
N MET A 184 11.38 21.94 -8.02
CA MET A 184 12.65 22.70 -7.96
C MET A 184 13.57 22.37 -9.13
N THR A 185 13.64 21.11 -9.56
CA THR A 185 14.44 20.73 -10.74
C THR A 185 13.93 21.44 -11.99
N ARG A 186 12.61 21.51 -12.21
CA ARG A 186 12.03 22.24 -13.34
C ARG A 186 12.39 23.72 -13.28
N LEU A 187 12.19 24.35 -12.13
CA LEU A 187 12.53 25.78 -11.94
C LEU A 187 14.00 26.08 -12.22
N VAL A 188 14.92 25.22 -11.76
CA VAL A 188 16.35 25.36 -12.02
C VAL A 188 16.67 25.24 -13.51
N LEU A 189 16.02 24.33 -14.23
CA LEU A 189 16.20 24.20 -15.69
C LEU A 189 15.64 25.39 -16.45
N ASP A 190 14.48 25.93 -16.06
CA ASP A 190 13.91 27.14 -16.65
C ASP A 190 14.83 28.34 -16.44
N TRP A 191 15.48 28.50 -15.27
CA TRP A 191 16.45 29.55 -15.01
C TRP A 191 17.76 29.33 -15.77
N ALA A 192 18.19 28.08 -15.95
CA ALA A 192 19.35 27.76 -16.78
C ALA A 192 19.17 28.30 -18.22
N ASP A 193 18.02 28.09 -18.80
CA ASP A 193 17.66 28.61 -20.13
C ASP A 193 17.69 30.15 -20.13
N ALA A 194 17.14 30.81 -19.11
CA ALA A 194 17.16 32.27 -18.99
C ALA A 194 18.58 32.85 -18.84
N PHE A 195 19.51 32.09 -18.27
CA PHE A 195 20.95 32.46 -18.19
C PHE A 195 21.78 32.00 -19.40
N GLY A 196 21.16 31.34 -20.40
CA GLY A 196 21.86 30.81 -21.56
C GLY A 196 22.79 29.64 -21.26
N LEU A 197 22.54 28.90 -20.17
CA LEU A 197 23.32 27.74 -19.79
C LEU A 197 22.80 26.47 -20.52
N ASP A 198 23.75 25.64 -20.92
CA ASP A 198 23.42 24.30 -21.46
C ASP A 198 22.87 23.40 -20.36
N GLN A 199 21.65 22.91 -20.54
CA GLN A 199 20.96 22.11 -19.53
C GLN A 199 21.66 20.75 -19.26
N ASP A 200 22.30 20.15 -20.27
CA ASP A 200 22.95 18.83 -20.07
C ASP A 200 24.25 19.00 -19.27
N ARG A 201 24.99 20.11 -19.49
CA ARG A 201 26.14 20.44 -18.65
C ARG A 201 25.73 20.76 -17.22
N LEU A 202 24.62 21.47 -17.02
CA LEU A 202 24.09 21.74 -15.69
C LEU A 202 23.64 20.44 -14.98
N ARG A 203 22.95 19.54 -15.68
CA ARG A 203 22.58 18.21 -15.15
C ARG A 203 23.81 17.41 -14.74
N GLY A 204 24.86 17.42 -15.55
CA GLY A 204 26.15 16.79 -15.23
C GLY A 204 26.79 17.35 -13.96
N LEU A 205 26.77 18.67 -13.79
CA LEU A 205 27.23 19.34 -12.56
C LEU A 205 26.41 18.91 -11.34
N VAL A 206 25.09 18.97 -11.43
CA VAL A 206 24.17 18.58 -10.33
C VAL A 206 24.38 17.12 -9.94
N HIS A 207 24.51 16.23 -10.92
CA HIS A 207 24.76 14.81 -10.67
C HIS A 207 26.04 14.57 -9.90
N THR A 208 27.12 15.26 -10.24
CA THR A 208 28.43 15.11 -9.56
C THR A 208 28.48 15.82 -8.20
N ALA A 209 27.78 16.95 -8.05
CA ALA A 209 27.79 17.73 -6.81
C ALA A 209 26.86 17.18 -5.73
N TYR A 210 25.66 16.65 -6.10
CA TYR A 210 24.59 16.28 -5.17
C TYR A 210 24.02 14.88 -5.38
N GLY A 211 24.29 14.25 -6.51
CA GLY A 211 23.65 12.99 -6.91
C GLY A 211 24.13 11.74 -6.18
N GLN A 212 25.09 11.86 -5.27
CA GLN A 212 25.69 10.72 -4.54
C GLN A 212 25.45 10.78 -3.01
N LYS A 213 24.45 11.53 -2.55
CA LYS A 213 24.10 11.58 -1.11
C LYS A 213 22.74 10.98 -0.83
#